data_f8ecc4865c29da0756afa082bca81a9b
#
_entry.id   f8ecc4865c29da0756afa082bca81a9b
#
_cell.length_a   1.000
_cell.length_b   1.000
_cell.length_c   1.000
_cell.angle_alpha   90.00
_cell.angle_beta   90.00
_cell.angle_gamma   90.00
#
_symmetry.space_group_name_H-M   'P 1'
#
loop_
_entity.id
_entity.type
_entity.pdbx_description
1 polymer ?
#
loop_
_entity_poly.entity_id
_entity_poly.type
_entity_poly.pdbx_seq_one_letter_code
_entity_poly.pdbx_strand_id
1 'polypeptide(L)'
;MITPPHPKAPPLSCDCHFHIFGPYDRFPLDPGRRYDPPPASVEDYLAMAEPLGLQRMVVVQASVYGTDNRVTLDAVERFGRDRARAVAVIDDRVDDVALRRLDAGGVRGIRLNLVSGNGTPEHQLDALARRIASLGWHIQIYADGDRLEQLAPCLARLPVPVMIDHLGGVRAGHGIQHAQFQALLRLMDTGRAWIKLSSYRASSTGHPWDDSAANVRALAAAAPEHCVWGTDWPHPGMDPIPGTGNLLDQFLAWVPDPAARHRILVENPARLYGFTTTDQ
;
A
#
# COMPACT_ATOMS: atom_id res chain seq x y z
N MET A 1 22.50 11.77 0.82
CA MET A 1 22.67 10.32 1.11
C MET A 1 21.59 9.93 2.10
N ILE A 2 20.90 8.81 1.87
CA ILE A 2 19.91 8.28 2.81
C ILE A 2 20.67 7.53 3.91
N THR A 3 20.41 7.89 5.17
CA THR A 3 21.00 7.20 6.33
C THR A 3 20.27 5.88 6.54
N PRO A 4 20.99 4.75 6.69
CA PRO A 4 20.34 3.48 7.05
C PRO A 4 19.59 3.59 8.37
N PRO A 5 18.45 2.89 8.53
CA PRO A 5 17.66 2.94 9.75
C PRO A 5 18.41 2.36 10.95
N HIS A 6 18.10 2.87 12.13
CA HIS A 6 18.61 2.32 13.38
C HIS A 6 17.46 2.08 14.37
N PRO A 7 17.09 0.83 14.71
CA PRO A 7 17.71 -0.44 14.28
C PRO A 7 17.51 -0.75 12.79
N LYS A 8 18.35 -1.60 12.22
CA LYS A 8 18.22 -2.03 10.81
C LYS A 8 16.90 -2.78 10.58
N ALA A 9 16.32 -2.60 9.39
CA ALA A 9 15.20 -3.43 8.94
C ALA A 9 15.63 -4.91 8.88
N PRO A 10 14.74 -5.86 9.25
CA PRO A 10 15.02 -7.29 9.09
C PRO A 10 15.36 -7.66 7.65
N PRO A 11 16.17 -8.71 7.40
CA PRO A 11 16.31 -9.26 6.04
C PRO A 11 14.95 -9.60 5.43
N LEU A 12 14.83 -9.48 4.10
CA LEU A 12 13.60 -9.70 3.33
C LEU A 12 12.45 -8.72 3.65
N SER A 13 12.77 -7.60 4.31
CA SER A 13 11.77 -6.53 4.53
C SER A 13 11.18 -6.04 3.21
N CYS A 14 9.86 -5.88 3.23
CA CYS A 14 9.07 -5.48 2.08
C CYS A 14 8.54 -4.05 2.23
N ASP A 15 8.72 -3.23 1.20
CA ASP A 15 7.92 -2.03 0.98
C ASP A 15 6.63 -2.41 0.27
N CYS A 16 5.50 -2.34 0.97
CA CYS A 16 4.20 -2.76 0.45
C CYS A 16 3.41 -1.63 -0.24
N HIS A 17 4.02 -0.44 -0.44
CA HIS A 17 3.35 0.66 -1.11
C HIS A 17 4.32 1.72 -1.63
N PHE A 18 4.50 1.78 -2.93
CA PHE A 18 5.17 2.88 -3.62
C PHE A 18 4.70 2.95 -5.08
N HIS A 19 5.09 4.01 -5.77
CA HIS A 19 4.69 4.28 -7.14
C HIS A 19 5.90 4.52 -8.03
N ILE A 20 5.80 4.16 -9.31
CA ILE A 20 6.76 4.53 -10.36
C ILE A 20 6.09 5.51 -11.32
N PHE A 21 6.82 6.55 -11.71
CA PHE A 21 6.36 7.59 -12.61
C PHE A 21 7.32 7.77 -13.79
N GLY A 22 6.79 7.63 -15.02
CA GLY A 22 7.55 7.79 -16.25
C GLY A 22 8.37 6.55 -16.66
N PRO A 23 9.14 6.68 -17.75
CA PRO A 23 9.20 7.85 -18.65
C PRO A 23 7.87 8.08 -19.40
N TYR A 24 7.43 9.33 -19.50
CA TYR A 24 6.08 9.68 -19.96
C TYR A 24 5.88 9.57 -21.48
N ASP A 25 6.95 9.54 -22.26
CA ASP A 25 6.93 9.22 -23.70
C ASP A 25 6.55 7.76 -23.93
N ARG A 26 6.94 6.85 -23.05
CA ARG A 26 6.61 5.43 -23.10
C ARG A 26 5.33 5.09 -22.34
N PHE A 27 5.12 5.72 -21.19
CA PHE A 27 3.98 5.52 -20.32
C PHE A 27 3.25 6.85 -20.11
N PRO A 28 2.39 7.26 -21.05
CA PRO A 28 1.68 8.52 -20.96
C PRO A 28 0.71 8.54 -19.78
N LEU A 29 0.57 9.70 -19.17
CA LEU A 29 -0.38 9.92 -18.10
C LEU A 29 -1.81 9.94 -18.66
N ASP A 30 -2.77 9.45 -17.86
CA ASP A 30 -4.19 9.50 -18.17
C ASP A 30 -4.66 10.96 -18.33
N PRO A 31 -5.42 11.30 -19.39
CA PRO A 31 -5.93 12.66 -19.59
C PRO A 31 -6.84 13.15 -18.45
N GLY A 32 -7.52 12.23 -17.74
CA GLY A 32 -8.40 12.55 -16.60
C GLY A 32 -7.68 12.68 -15.25
N ARG A 33 -6.36 12.61 -15.23
CA ARG A 33 -5.56 12.72 -14.01
C ARG A 33 -5.77 14.06 -13.29
N ARG A 34 -5.60 14.06 -11.98
CA ARG A 34 -5.80 15.25 -11.14
C ARG A 34 -4.52 15.96 -10.71
N TYR A 35 -3.35 15.39 -11.00
CA TYR A 35 -2.05 15.98 -10.72
C TYR A 35 -1.00 15.46 -11.71
N ASP A 36 0.10 16.20 -11.82
CA ASP A 36 1.24 15.86 -12.66
C ASP A 36 2.44 15.56 -11.75
N PRO A 37 2.76 14.27 -11.48
CA PRO A 37 3.91 13.94 -10.66
C PRO A 37 5.23 14.18 -11.43
N PRO A 38 6.31 14.53 -10.74
CA PRO A 38 7.64 14.47 -11.34
C PRO A 38 7.98 13.00 -11.67
N PRO A 39 8.88 12.76 -12.64
CA PRO A 39 9.39 11.41 -12.90
C PRO A 39 9.99 10.79 -11.64
N ALA A 40 9.79 9.49 -11.47
CA ALA A 40 10.31 8.70 -10.37
C ALA A 40 10.54 7.27 -10.87
N SER A 41 11.78 6.97 -11.26
CA SER A 41 12.15 5.75 -11.97
C SER A 41 12.37 4.56 -11.03
N VAL A 42 12.54 3.37 -11.62
CA VAL A 42 12.97 2.17 -10.91
C VAL A 42 14.34 2.37 -10.27
N GLU A 43 15.26 3.04 -10.96
CA GLU A 43 16.60 3.34 -10.47
C GLU A 43 16.57 4.29 -9.27
N ASP A 44 15.73 5.34 -9.32
CA ASP A 44 15.56 6.27 -8.21
C ASP A 44 14.98 5.56 -6.97
N TYR A 45 14.02 4.66 -7.19
CA TYR A 45 13.47 3.84 -6.11
C TYR A 45 14.54 2.92 -5.49
N LEU A 46 15.34 2.22 -6.29
CA LEU A 46 16.39 1.33 -5.78
C LEU A 46 17.45 2.12 -5.00
N ALA A 47 17.85 3.29 -5.49
CA ALA A 47 18.79 4.17 -4.79
C ALA A 47 18.27 4.61 -3.39
N MET A 48 16.95 4.67 -3.23
CA MET A 48 16.30 4.94 -1.94
C MET A 48 16.15 3.67 -1.09
N ALA A 49 15.72 2.57 -1.67
CA ALA A 49 15.32 1.36 -0.95
C ALA A 49 16.50 0.52 -0.44
N GLU A 50 17.58 0.41 -1.22
CA GLU A 50 18.74 -0.41 -0.89
C GLU A 50 19.45 0.02 0.41
N PRO A 51 19.74 1.32 0.65
CA PRO A 51 20.31 1.77 1.93
C PRO A 51 19.40 1.49 3.14
N LEU A 52 18.07 1.42 2.93
CA LEU A 52 17.10 1.11 3.98
C LEU A 52 16.94 -0.39 4.27
N GLY A 53 17.54 -1.25 3.44
CA GLY A 53 17.44 -2.70 3.56
C GLY A 53 16.11 -3.27 3.07
N LEU A 54 15.38 -2.55 2.21
CA LEU A 54 14.13 -3.00 1.60
C LEU A 54 14.46 -3.91 0.42
N GLN A 55 14.19 -5.19 0.56
CA GLN A 55 14.57 -6.23 -0.40
C GLN A 55 13.41 -6.75 -1.23
N ARG A 56 12.19 -6.64 -0.71
CA ARG A 56 10.95 -6.97 -1.41
C ARG A 56 10.11 -5.73 -1.59
N MET A 57 9.28 -5.71 -2.63
CA MET A 57 8.58 -4.51 -3.03
C MET A 57 7.24 -4.80 -3.70
N VAL A 58 6.25 -3.96 -3.41
CA VAL A 58 4.93 -4.02 -4.04
C VAL A 58 4.66 -2.68 -4.73
N VAL A 59 4.74 -2.70 -6.05
CA VAL A 59 4.45 -1.54 -6.90
C VAL A 59 2.95 -1.34 -6.95
N VAL A 60 2.47 -0.20 -6.49
CA VAL A 60 1.04 0.14 -6.53
C VAL A 60 0.77 1.06 -7.71
N GLN A 61 -0.19 0.70 -8.55
CA GLN A 61 -0.61 1.54 -9.68
C GLN A 61 -1.03 2.91 -9.19
N ALA A 62 -0.38 3.96 -9.69
CA ALA A 62 -0.74 5.34 -9.38
C ALA A 62 -1.99 5.77 -10.16
N SER A 63 -2.87 6.56 -9.52
CA SER A 63 -4.13 7.02 -10.12
C SER A 63 -3.95 7.81 -11.41
N VAL A 64 -2.81 8.47 -11.59
CA VAL A 64 -2.49 9.27 -12.80
C VAL A 64 -2.36 8.44 -14.08
N TYR A 65 -2.34 7.12 -13.99
CA TYR A 65 -2.33 6.22 -15.16
C TYR A 65 -3.69 5.54 -15.41
N GLY A 66 -4.70 5.83 -14.59
CA GLY A 66 -5.99 5.16 -14.71
C GLY A 66 -5.83 3.64 -14.71
N THR A 67 -6.43 2.97 -15.70
CA THR A 67 -6.36 1.51 -15.88
C THR A 67 -5.21 1.02 -16.76
N ASP A 68 -4.30 1.90 -17.17
CA ASP A 68 -3.10 1.52 -17.93
C ASP A 68 -1.97 1.05 -17.00
N ASN A 69 -1.93 -0.23 -16.70
CA ASN A 69 -0.98 -0.83 -15.77
C ASN A 69 0.42 -1.12 -16.37
N ARG A 70 0.74 -0.62 -17.57
CA ARG A 70 2.00 -0.94 -18.25
C ARG A 70 3.23 -0.50 -17.47
N VAL A 71 3.21 0.70 -16.87
CA VAL A 71 4.34 1.20 -16.05
C VAL A 71 4.57 0.33 -14.82
N THR A 72 3.50 -0.10 -14.17
CA THR A 72 3.54 -0.95 -12.97
C THR A 72 4.09 -2.35 -13.31
N LEU A 73 3.66 -2.93 -14.42
CA LEU A 73 4.17 -4.24 -14.88
C LEU A 73 5.64 -4.17 -15.34
N ASP A 74 6.02 -3.10 -16.05
CA ASP A 74 7.42 -2.84 -16.44
C ASP A 74 8.33 -2.74 -15.20
N ALA A 75 7.86 -2.05 -14.17
CA ALA A 75 8.60 -1.95 -12.92
C ALA A 75 8.79 -3.32 -12.23
N VAL A 76 7.76 -4.15 -12.14
CA VAL A 76 7.87 -5.50 -11.57
C VAL A 76 8.86 -6.35 -12.36
N GLU A 77 8.81 -6.30 -13.69
CA GLU A 77 9.75 -7.05 -14.55
C GLU A 77 11.21 -6.60 -14.31
N ARG A 78 11.45 -5.30 -14.20
CA ARG A 78 12.78 -4.73 -13.97
C ARG A 78 13.31 -5.00 -12.55
N PHE A 79 12.46 -5.04 -11.54
CA PHE A 79 12.84 -5.44 -10.19
C PHE A 79 13.13 -6.95 -10.07
N GLY A 80 12.48 -7.76 -10.92
CA GLY A 80 12.46 -9.22 -10.83
C GLY A 80 11.25 -9.74 -10.04
N ARG A 81 10.55 -10.73 -10.63
CA ARG A 81 9.32 -11.30 -10.05
C ARG A 81 9.53 -12.18 -8.81
N ASP A 82 10.75 -12.53 -8.51
CA ASP A 82 11.15 -13.19 -7.27
C ASP A 82 10.97 -12.28 -6.05
N ARG A 83 11.24 -10.98 -6.20
CA ARG A 83 11.19 -9.98 -5.14
C ARG A 83 10.18 -8.85 -5.32
N ALA A 84 9.48 -8.79 -6.46
CA ALA A 84 8.49 -7.73 -6.72
C ALA A 84 7.10 -8.28 -7.04
N ARG A 85 6.07 -7.57 -6.60
CA ARG A 85 4.65 -7.77 -6.90
C ARG A 85 3.99 -6.46 -7.26
N ALA A 86 2.76 -6.53 -7.74
CA ALA A 86 1.98 -5.35 -8.11
C ALA A 86 0.57 -5.36 -7.53
N VAL A 87 0.05 -4.16 -7.38
CA VAL A 87 -1.39 -3.89 -7.21
C VAL A 87 -1.84 -3.04 -8.38
N ALA A 88 -2.75 -3.57 -9.20
CA ALA A 88 -3.23 -2.95 -10.44
C ALA A 88 -4.47 -2.07 -10.21
N VAL A 89 -4.82 -1.26 -11.20
CA VAL A 89 -6.14 -0.62 -11.31
C VAL A 89 -6.85 -1.21 -12.53
N ILE A 90 -8.04 -1.74 -12.34
CA ILE A 90 -8.90 -2.30 -13.39
C ILE A 90 -10.32 -1.76 -13.25
N ASP A 91 -11.13 -1.89 -14.26
CA ASP A 91 -12.57 -1.61 -14.24
C ASP A 91 -13.37 -2.83 -14.71
N ASP A 92 -14.68 -2.70 -14.81
CA ASP A 92 -15.60 -3.77 -15.19
C ASP A 92 -15.47 -4.23 -16.65
N ARG A 93 -14.70 -3.52 -17.47
CA ARG A 93 -14.38 -3.89 -18.86
C ARG A 93 -13.22 -4.89 -18.96
N VAL A 94 -12.54 -5.20 -17.86
CA VAL A 94 -11.43 -6.16 -17.86
C VAL A 94 -11.92 -7.55 -18.27
N ASP A 95 -11.27 -8.17 -19.24
CA ASP A 95 -11.55 -9.54 -19.65
C ASP A 95 -10.63 -10.57 -18.96
N ASP A 96 -10.93 -11.85 -19.15
CA ASP A 96 -10.14 -12.92 -18.54
C ASP A 96 -8.73 -13.04 -19.10
N VAL A 97 -8.51 -12.61 -20.35
CA VAL A 97 -7.18 -12.61 -20.96
C VAL A 97 -6.31 -11.56 -20.29
N ALA A 98 -6.85 -10.36 -20.08
CA ALA A 98 -6.17 -9.27 -19.37
C ALA A 98 -5.88 -9.66 -17.91
N LEU A 99 -6.84 -10.29 -17.20
CA LEU A 99 -6.62 -10.77 -15.83
C LEU A 99 -5.51 -11.82 -15.75
N ARG A 100 -5.48 -12.81 -16.64
CA ARG A 100 -4.38 -13.80 -16.69
C ARG A 100 -3.02 -13.15 -16.99
N ARG A 101 -2.99 -12.13 -17.87
CA ARG A 101 -1.77 -11.39 -18.17
C ARG A 101 -1.28 -10.61 -16.96
N LEU A 102 -2.17 -9.95 -16.23
CA LEU A 102 -1.84 -9.24 -14.99
C LEU A 102 -1.31 -10.21 -13.93
N ASP A 103 -1.96 -11.36 -13.74
CA ASP A 103 -1.53 -12.39 -12.78
C ASP A 103 -0.13 -12.93 -13.10
N ALA A 104 0.11 -13.30 -14.36
CA ALA A 104 1.43 -13.71 -14.85
C ALA A 104 2.47 -12.59 -14.71
N GLY A 105 2.06 -11.32 -14.76
CA GLY A 105 2.89 -10.14 -14.53
C GLY A 105 3.18 -9.84 -13.06
N GLY A 106 2.69 -10.66 -12.12
CA GLY A 106 2.97 -10.50 -10.69
C GLY A 106 1.95 -9.66 -9.91
N VAL A 107 0.80 -9.35 -10.51
CA VAL A 107 -0.31 -8.67 -9.79
C VAL A 107 -0.89 -9.62 -8.74
N ARG A 108 -1.16 -9.09 -7.53
CA ARG A 108 -1.76 -9.82 -6.40
C ARG A 108 -2.92 -9.07 -5.75
N GLY A 109 -3.35 -7.98 -6.35
CA GLY A 109 -4.51 -7.21 -5.88
C GLY A 109 -4.89 -6.11 -6.86
N ILE A 110 -6.05 -5.51 -6.62
CA ILE A 110 -6.51 -4.33 -7.35
C ILE A 110 -6.81 -3.19 -6.38
N ARG A 111 -6.60 -1.95 -6.83
CA ARG A 111 -6.79 -0.75 -6.01
C ARG A 111 -7.98 0.08 -6.47
N LEU A 112 -8.81 0.48 -5.51
CA LEU A 112 -9.78 1.54 -5.65
C LEU A 112 -9.28 2.76 -4.86
N ASN A 113 -8.95 3.84 -5.57
CA ASN A 113 -8.56 5.12 -4.95
C ASN A 113 -9.77 6.05 -4.94
N LEU A 114 -10.44 6.14 -3.81
CA LEU A 114 -11.65 6.94 -3.63
C LEU A 114 -11.35 8.40 -3.23
N VAL A 115 -10.09 8.72 -2.96
CA VAL A 115 -9.64 10.08 -2.60
C VAL A 115 -9.32 10.91 -3.84
N SER A 116 -8.52 10.37 -4.76
CA SER A 116 -8.11 11.11 -5.96
C SER A 116 -9.18 11.15 -7.06
N GLY A 117 -10.18 10.26 -6.99
CA GLY A 117 -11.32 10.25 -7.91
C GLY A 117 -11.00 9.98 -9.38
N ASN A 118 -9.79 9.49 -9.69
CA ASN A 118 -9.39 8.97 -10.99
C ASN A 118 -9.00 7.51 -10.82
N GLY A 119 -9.85 6.60 -11.22
CA GLY A 119 -9.66 5.17 -11.04
C GLY A 119 -10.99 4.43 -11.08
N THR A 120 -11.00 3.22 -10.52
CA THR A 120 -12.17 2.35 -10.48
C THR A 120 -13.29 2.96 -9.64
N PRO A 121 -14.50 3.15 -10.19
CA PRO A 121 -15.65 3.65 -9.44
C PRO A 121 -16.06 2.69 -8.32
N GLU A 122 -16.45 3.23 -7.19
CA GLU A 122 -16.83 2.44 -6.01
C GLU A 122 -17.95 1.44 -6.26
N HIS A 123 -18.94 1.77 -7.08
CA HIS A 123 -20.07 0.88 -7.39
C HIS A 123 -19.64 -0.43 -8.07
N GLN A 124 -18.42 -0.50 -8.61
CA GLN A 124 -17.84 -1.72 -9.19
C GLN A 124 -17.17 -2.63 -8.15
N LEU A 125 -17.00 -2.18 -6.91
CA LEU A 125 -16.24 -2.86 -5.85
C LEU A 125 -16.66 -4.33 -5.69
N ASP A 126 -17.92 -4.59 -5.51
CA ASP A 126 -18.45 -5.92 -5.22
C ASP A 126 -18.34 -6.88 -6.44
N ALA A 127 -18.58 -6.37 -7.64
CA ALA A 127 -18.42 -7.14 -8.88
C ALA A 127 -16.96 -7.49 -9.14
N LEU A 128 -16.05 -6.54 -8.95
CA LEU A 128 -14.62 -6.76 -9.11
C LEU A 128 -14.04 -7.69 -8.04
N ALA A 129 -14.51 -7.59 -6.78
CA ALA A 129 -14.10 -8.51 -5.73
C ALA A 129 -14.45 -9.96 -6.08
N ARG A 130 -15.66 -10.21 -6.60
CA ARG A 130 -16.04 -11.55 -7.10
C ARG A 130 -15.20 -11.99 -8.29
N ARG A 131 -14.88 -11.07 -9.19
CA ARG A 131 -14.11 -11.34 -10.40
C ARG A 131 -12.69 -11.83 -10.11
N ILE A 132 -12.05 -11.26 -9.09
CA ILE A 132 -10.65 -11.57 -8.73
C ILE A 132 -10.52 -12.68 -7.68
N ALA A 133 -11.62 -13.17 -7.12
CA ALA A 133 -11.60 -14.14 -6.03
C ALA A 133 -10.88 -15.44 -6.40
N SER A 134 -11.09 -15.95 -7.63
CA SER A 134 -10.45 -17.17 -8.12
C SER A 134 -8.93 -17.02 -8.35
N LEU A 135 -8.43 -15.79 -8.44
CA LEU A 135 -7.00 -15.50 -8.58
C LEU A 135 -6.29 -15.41 -7.21
N GLY A 136 -7.03 -15.46 -6.10
CA GLY A 136 -6.47 -15.27 -4.76
C GLY A 136 -5.98 -13.84 -4.50
N TRP A 137 -6.45 -12.85 -5.27
CA TRP A 137 -6.06 -11.46 -5.12
C TRP A 137 -6.87 -10.78 -4.03
N HIS A 138 -6.36 -9.64 -3.55
CA HIS A 138 -7.05 -8.77 -2.59
C HIS A 138 -7.57 -7.49 -3.25
N ILE A 139 -8.55 -6.85 -2.60
CA ILE A 139 -8.96 -5.46 -2.87
C ILE A 139 -8.13 -4.53 -2.00
N GLN A 140 -7.57 -3.47 -2.57
CA GLN A 140 -6.89 -2.40 -1.85
C GLN A 140 -7.73 -1.13 -1.93
N ILE A 141 -8.02 -0.49 -0.79
CA ILE A 141 -8.88 0.69 -0.69
C ILE A 141 -8.07 1.87 -0.13
N TYR A 142 -8.12 2.99 -0.84
CA TYR A 142 -7.72 4.29 -0.30
C TYR A 142 -8.93 5.19 -0.19
N ALA A 143 -9.34 5.51 1.03
CA ALA A 143 -10.46 6.36 1.36
C ALA A 143 -10.08 7.27 2.54
N ASP A 144 -10.81 8.37 2.75
CA ASP A 144 -10.78 9.10 4.02
C ASP A 144 -11.54 8.33 5.11
N GLY A 145 -11.33 8.75 6.37
CA GLY A 145 -11.89 8.04 7.52
C GLY A 145 -13.42 7.98 7.53
N ASP A 146 -14.12 9.03 7.08
CA ASP A 146 -15.58 9.06 6.99
C ASP A 146 -16.09 8.05 5.96
N ARG A 147 -15.44 8.04 4.79
CA ARG A 147 -15.82 7.11 3.72
C ARG A 147 -15.52 5.67 4.10
N LEU A 148 -14.38 5.42 4.75
CA LEU A 148 -14.03 4.09 5.21
C LEU A 148 -15.04 3.56 6.23
N GLU A 149 -15.46 4.39 7.18
CA GLU A 149 -16.48 4.01 8.17
C GLU A 149 -17.79 3.59 7.49
N GLN A 150 -18.25 4.35 6.48
CA GLN A 150 -19.44 4.01 5.69
C GLN A 150 -19.28 2.69 4.92
N LEU A 151 -18.09 2.44 4.38
CA LEU A 151 -17.79 1.25 3.58
C LEU A 151 -17.55 -0.01 4.42
N ALA A 152 -17.16 0.12 5.69
CA ALA A 152 -16.73 -1.00 6.52
C ALA A 152 -17.72 -2.19 6.53
N PRO A 153 -19.05 -2.01 6.59
CA PRO A 153 -20.01 -3.13 6.51
C PRO A 153 -20.01 -3.85 5.17
N CYS A 154 -19.72 -3.15 4.07
CA CYS A 154 -19.57 -3.75 2.73
C CYS A 154 -18.25 -4.52 2.64
N LEU A 155 -17.14 -3.89 3.04
CA LEU A 155 -15.80 -4.47 3.00
C LEU A 155 -15.70 -5.77 3.80
N ALA A 156 -16.36 -5.84 4.97
CA ALA A 156 -16.40 -7.03 5.81
C ALA A 156 -17.04 -8.26 5.13
N ARG A 157 -17.87 -8.06 4.10
CA ARG A 157 -18.59 -9.13 3.38
C ARG A 157 -17.96 -9.53 2.05
N LEU A 158 -16.93 -8.84 1.59
CA LEU A 158 -16.28 -9.16 0.31
C LEU A 158 -15.71 -10.59 0.32
N PRO A 159 -15.74 -11.30 -0.81
CA PRO A 159 -15.23 -12.68 -0.89
C PRO A 159 -13.70 -12.78 -0.90
N VAL A 160 -13.00 -11.65 -0.86
CA VAL A 160 -11.53 -11.53 -0.93
C VAL A 160 -10.99 -10.75 0.26
N PRO A 161 -9.70 -10.87 0.62
CA PRO A 161 -9.07 -10.00 1.59
C PRO A 161 -9.15 -8.52 1.18
N VAL A 162 -9.23 -7.62 2.16
CA VAL A 162 -9.27 -6.17 1.93
C VAL A 162 -8.04 -5.53 2.56
N MET A 163 -7.25 -4.83 1.76
CA MET A 163 -6.14 -4.00 2.23
C MET A 163 -6.59 -2.55 2.34
N ILE A 164 -6.40 -1.95 3.49
CA ILE A 164 -6.71 -0.54 3.75
C ILE A 164 -5.43 0.27 3.71
N ASP A 165 -5.38 1.31 2.86
CA ASP A 165 -4.22 2.19 2.74
C ASP A 165 -4.15 3.21 3.88
N HIS A 166 -2.93 3.62 4.24
CA HIS A 166 -2.61 4.82 5.03
C HIS A 166 -3.44 4.99 6.32
N LEU A 167 -3.37 3.98 7.21
CA LEU A 167 -4.10 3.98 8.50
C LEU A 167 -5.62 4.19 8.34
N GLY A 168 -6.19 3.81 7.18
CA GLY A 168 -7.62 3.99 6.90
C GLY A 168 -8.05 5.44 6.69
N GLY A 169 -7.11 6.36 6.42
CA GLY A 169 -7.41 7.78 6.31
C GLY A 169 -7.90 8.42 7.62
N VAL A 170 -7.82 7.69 8.74
CA VAL A 170 -8.23 8.19 10.05
C VAL A 170 -7.20 9.19 10.57
N ARG A 171 -7.62 10.44 10.77
CA ARG A 171 -6.72 11.51 11.22
C ARG A 171 -6.22 11.24 12.64
N ALA A 172 -4.92 11.35 12.83
CA ALA A 172 -4.26 11.12 14.12
C ALA A 172 -4.81 12.02 15.25
N GLY A 173 -5.12 13.27 14.93
CA GLY A 173 -5.70 14.23 15.90
C GLY A 173 -7.07 13.84 16.44
N HIS A 174 -7.80 12.91 15.81
CA HIS A 174 -9.05 12.38 16.37
C HIS A 174 -8.80 11.43 17.55
N GLY A 175 -7.63 10.80 17.62
CA GLY A 175 -7.28 9.82 18.64
C GLY A 175 -7.91 8.45 18.44
N ILE A 176 -7.35 7.46 19.11
CA ILE A 176 -7.74 6.04 18.95
C ILE A 176 -9.16 5.70 19.48
N GLN A 177 -9.77 6.56 20.27
CA GLN A 177 -11.14 6.37 20.76
C GLN A 177 -12.21 6.91 19.79
N HIS A 178 -11.80 7.60 18.74
CA HIS A 178 -12.74 8.15 17.76
C HIS A 178 -13.48 7.04 17.00
N ALA A 179 -14.75 7.31 16.62
CA ALA A 179 -15.63 6.32 15.98
C ALA A 179 -15.00 5.70 14.71
N GLN A 180 -14.33 6.49 13.88
CA GLN A 180 -13.64 6.03 12.68
C GLN A 180 -12.53 5.03 13.00
N PHE A 181 -11.70 5.29 14.02
CA PHE A 181 -10.64 4.37 14.42
C PHE A 181 -11.21 3.07 14.98
N GLN A 182 -12.27 3.17 15.79
CA GLN A 182 -12.98 2.01 16.32
C GLN A 182 -13.67 1.19 15.22
N ALA A 183 -14.19 1.84 14.16
CA ALA A 183 -14.73 1.15 12.99
C ALA A 183 -13.64 0.38 12.24
N LEU A 184 -12.44 0.98 12.08
CA LEU A 184 -11.29 0.31 11.50
C LEU A 184 -10.87 -0.92 12.30
N LEU A 185 -10.78 -0.83 13.64
CA LEU A 185 -10.47 -1.98 14.51
C LEU A 185 -11.50 -3.09 14.35
N ARG A 186 -12.81 -2.76 14.38
CA ARG A 186 -13.88 -3.76 14.16
C ARG A 186 -13.78 -4.43 12.79
N LEU A 187 -13.36 -3.69 11.75
CA LEU A 187 -13.15 -4.26 10.44
C LEU A 187 -11.96 -5.23 10.46
N MET A 188 -10.86 -4.90 11.13
CA MET A 188 -9.71 -5.78 11.30
C MET A 188 -10.05 -7.05 12.10
N ASP A 189 -10.90 -6.94 13.13
CA ASP A 189 -11.36 -8.09 13.94
C ASP A 189 -12.11 -9.16 13.12
N THR A 190 -12.57 -8.82 11.92
CA THR A 190 -13.13 -9.81 10.98
C THR A 190 -12.11 -10.84 10.47
N GLY A 191 -10.82 -10.57 10.65
CA GLY A 191 -9.70 -11.36 10.12
C GLY A 191 -9.55 -11.29 8.60
N ARG A 192 -10.34 -10.45 7.91
CA ARG A 192 -10.29 -10.27 6.45
C ARG A 192 -9.63 -8.98 6.03
N ALA A 193 -9.61 -7.98 6.90
CA ALA A 193 -9.02 -6.69 6.64
C ALA A 193 -7.55 -6.65 7.05
N TRP A 194 -6.76 -6.02 6.22
CA TRP A 194 -5.35 -5.72 6.39
C TRP A 194 -5.16 -4.21 6.41
N ILE A 195 -4.10 -3.72 7.04
CA ILE A 195 -3.84 -2.29 7.14
C ILE A 195 -2.40 -1.97 6.74
N LYS A 196 -2.21 -0.89 5.96
CA LYS A 196 -0.89 -0.31 5.70
C LYS A 196 -0.57 0.75 6.74
N LEU A 197 0.52 0.54 7.46
CA LEU A 197 1.02 1.45 8.48
C LEU A 197 1.86 2.59 7.88
N SER A 198 1.49 3.09 6.70
CA SER A 198 2.05 4.31 6.10
C SER A 198 1.44 5.51 6.80
N SER A 199 2.16 6.13 7.72
CA SER A 199 1.60 6.96 8.79
C SER A 199 1.39 8.43 8.43
N TYR A 200 2.27 9.04 7.62
CA TYR A 200 2.33 10.49 7.45
C TYR A 200 1.08 11.12 6.82
N ARG A 201 0.34 10.36 5.97
CA ARG A 201 -0.92 10.85 5.38
C ARG A 201 -2.06 10.98 6.39
N ALA A 202 -1.98 10.26 7.51
CA ALA A 202 -2.96 10.33 8.59
C ALA A 202 -2.62 11.43 9.61
N SER A 203 -1.43 12.04 9.56
CA SER A 203 -1.02 13.08 10.47
C SER A 203 -1.95 14.30 10.39
N SER A 204 -2.23 14.90 11.54
CA SER A 204 -2.98 16.15 11.69
C SER A 204 -2.08 17.36 11.92
N THR A 205 -0.82 17.12 12.33
CA THR A 205 0.13 18.19 12.67
C THR A 205 1.19 18.45 11.58
N GLY A 206 1.29 17.55 10.58
CA GLY A 206 2.34 17.62 9.56
C GLY A 206 3.70 17.15 10.11
N HIS A 207 4.79 17.60 9.44
CA HIS A 207 6.15 17.24 9.85
C HIS A 207 6.43 17.56 11.34
N PRO A 208 7.02 16.65 12.13
CA PRO A 208 7.60 15.34 11.75
C PRO A 208 6.63 14.15 11.71
N TRP A 209 5.31 14.37 11.73
CA TRP A 209 4.23 13.37 11.67
C TRP A 209 4.15 12.41 12.87
N ASP A 210 4.72 12.78 14.01
CA ASP A 210 4.81 11.95 15.23
C ASP A 210 3.45 11.70 15.89
N ASP A 211 2.46 12.53 15.60
CA ASP A 211 1.10 12.39 16.11
C ASP A 211 0.43 11.08 15.66
N SER A 212 0.88 10.47 14.57
CA SER A 212 0.40 9.17 14.10
C SER A 212 0.88 7.96 14.92
N ALA A 213 1.82 8.16 15.85
CA ALA A 213 2.43 7.08 16.64
C ALA A 213 1.40 6.25 17.43
N ALA A 214 0.40 6.92 18.03
CA ALA A 214 -0.64 6.24 18.81
C ALA A 214 -1.48 5.30 17.94
N ASN A 215 -1.83 5.75 16.73
CA ASN A 215 -2.62 4.95 15.77
C ASN A 215 -1.81 3.72 15.30
N VAL A 216 -0.53 3.90 14.94
CA VAL A 216 0.35 2.81 14.50
C VAL A 216 0.50 1.77 15.61
N ARG A 217 0.80 2.20 16.85
CA ARG A 217 0.95 1.30 17.99
C ARG A 217 -0.33 0.51 18.27
N ALA A 218 -1.47 1.18 18.26
CA ALA A 218 -2.76 0.53 18.53
C ALA A 218 -3.11 -0.53 17.47
N LEU A 219 -2.90 -0.23 16.16
CA LEU A 219 -3.14 -1.17 15.08
C LEU A 219 -2.18 -2.35 15.10
N ALA A 220 -0.88 -2.08 15.30
CA ALA A 220 0.14 -3.13 15.38
C ALA A 220 -0.06 -4.05 16.60
N ALA A 221 -0.62 -3.53 17.70
CA ALA A 221 -0.94 -4.34 18.88
C ALA A 221 -2.23 -5.14 18.72
N ALA A 222 -3.25 -4.56 18.07
CA ALA A 222 -4.56 -5.20 17.89
C ALA A 222 -4.53 -6.36 16.90
N ALA A 223 -3.83 -6.21 15.77
CA ALA A 223 -3.81 -7.21 14.71
C ALA A 223 -2.44 -7.26 13.99
N PRO A 224 -1.37 -7.64 14.70
CA PRO A 224 -0.01 -7.63 14.12
C PRO A 224 0.12 -8.53 12.89
N GLU A 225 -0.70 -9.58 12.77
CA GLU A 225 -0.73 -10.51 11.63
C GLU A 225 -1.44 -9.96 10.38
N HIS A 226 -2.12 -8.82 10.50
CA HIS A 226 -2.83 -8.17 9.40
C HIS A 226 -2.30 -6.74 9.10
N CYS A 227 -1.13 -6.40 9.64
CA CYS A 227 -0.45 -5.16 9.35
C CYS A 227 0.69 -5.37 8.34
N VAL A 228 0.84 -4.43 7.42
CA VAL A 228 2.04 -4.30 6.56
C VAL A 228 2.52 -2.85 6.59
N TRP A 229 3.77 -2.61 6.18
CA TRP A 229 4.33 -1.27 6.10
C TRP A 229 4.63 -0.91 4.64
N GLY A 230 4.67 0.38 4.32
CA GLY A 230 5.05 0.88 3.01
C GLY A 230 5.45 2.35 3.06
N THR A 231 6.36 2.73 2.17
CA THR A 231 6.93 4.09 2.10
C THR A 231 5.94 5.13 1.57
N ASP A 232 5.10 4.73 0.63
CA ASP A 232 4.34 5.62 -0.26
C ASP A 232 5.26 6.55 -1.10
N TRP A 233 6.52 6.09 -1.36
CA TRP A 233 7.46 6.80 -2.23
C TRP A 233 6.87 6.96 -3.65
N PRO A 234 7.10 8.04 -4.36
CA PRO A 234 7.87 9.25 -4.02
C PRO A 234 7.07 10.33 -3.28
N HIS A 235 6.05 9.97 -2.50
CA HIS A 235 5.22 10.84 -1.68
C HIS A 235 4.41 11.88 -2.48
N PRO A 236 3.63 11.45 -3.50
CA PRO A 236 2.95 12.38 -4.40
C PRO A 236 2.00 13.31 -3.64
N GLY A 237 2.04 14.60 -4.00
CA GLY A 237 1.19 15.62 -3.40
C GLY A 237 1.58 16.06 -1.99
N MET A 238 2.79 15.72 -1.52
CA MET A 238 3.30 16.17 -0.22
C MET A 238 4.26 17.33 -0.37
N ASP A 239 4.08 18.33 0.50
CA ASP A 239 4.98 19.47 0.69
C ASP A 239 5.00 19.81 2.20
N PRO A 240 6.16 19.74 2.89
CA PRO A 240 7.42 19.18 2.40
C PRO A 240 7.34 17.67 2.10
N ILE A 241 8.20 17.18 1.20
CA ILE A 241 8.33 15.76 0.90
C ILE A 241 8.93 15.04 2.12
N PRO A 242 8.31 13.96 2.63
CA PRO A 242 8.86 13.16 3.72
C PRO A 242 10.24 12.56 3.38
N GLY A 243 11.15 12.56 4.35
CA GLY A 243 12.35 11.75 4.27
C GLY A 243 11.99 10.27 4.47
N THR A 244 12.09 9.45 3.43
CA THR A 244 11.66 8.02 3.48
C THR A 244 12.38 7.25 4.60
N GLY A 245 13.67 7.50 4.82
CA GLY A 245 14.41 6.91 5.94
C GLY A 245 13.81 7.26 7.29
N ASN A 246 13.41 8.51 7.50
CA ASN A 246 12.78 8.95 8.73
C ASN A 246 11.43 8.23 8.99
N LEU A 247 10.65 7.96 7.94
CA LEU A 247 9.39 7.22 8.07
C LEU A 247 9.62 5.77 8.51
N LEU A 248 10.69 5.14 8.02
CA LEU A 248 11.07 3.80 8.47
C LEU A 248 11.58 3.81 9.91
N ASP A 249 12.43 4.78 10.27
CA ASP A 249 12.92 4.95 11.65
C ASP A 249 11.78 5.16 12.64
N GLN A 250 10.81 6.00 12.29
CA GLN A 250 9.59 6.21 13.08
C GLN A 250 8.81 4.91 13.28
N PHE A 251 8.55 4.17 12.18
CA PHE A 251 7.87 2.88 12.28
C PHE A 251 8.61 1.93 13.22
N LEU A 252 9.94 1.80 13.06
CA LEU A 252 10.76 0.92 13.90
C LEU A 252 10.77 1.37 15.38
N ALA A 253 10.73 2.67 15.65
CA ALA A 253 10.63 3.20 17.01
C ALA A 253 9.23 2.98 17.64
N TRP A 254 8.16 3.08 16.83
CA TRP A 254 6.78 2.94 17.31
C TRP A 254 6.36 1.48 17.49
N VAL A 255 7.00 0.54 16.80
CA VAL A 255 6.83 -0.90 16.95
C VAL A 255 8.12 -1.50 17.50
N PRO A 256 8.38 -1.38 18.83
CA PRO A 256 9.66 -1.75 19.42
C PRO A 256 9.92 -3.26 19.48
N ASP A 257 8.87 -4.09 19.46
CA ASP A 257 9.00 -5.55 19.48
C ASP A 257 9.61 -6.08 18.17
N PRO A 258 10.78 -6.74 18.19
CA PRO A 258 11.42 -7.28 17.00
C PRO A 258 10.57 -8.35 16.29
N ALA A 259 9.79 -9.15 17.02
CA ALA A 259 8.93 -10.17 16.43
C ALA A 259 7.76 -9.53 15.65
N ALA A 260 7.16 -8.48 16.22
CA ALA A 260 6.12 -7.71 15.51
C ALA A 260 6.68 -7.02 14.27
N ARG A 261 7.88 -6.42 14.33
CA ARG A 261 8.56 -5.84 13.16
C ARG A 261 8.79 -6.88 12.06
N HIS A 262 9.34 -8.04 12.42
CA HIS A 262 9.58 -9.12 11.47
C HIS A 262 8.28 -9.59 10.82
N ARG A 263 7.23 -9.77 11.61
CA ARG A 263 5.90 -10.13 11.11
C ARG A 263 5.38 -9.09 10.11
N ILE A 264 5.39 -7.82 10.46
CA ILE A 264 4.83 -6.72 9.65
C ILE A 264 5.65 -6.47 8.38
N LEU A 265 6.98 -6.56 8.47
CA LEU A 265 7.87 -6.25 7.33
C LEU A 265 8.17 -7.45 6.44
N VAL A 266 8.05 -8.69 6.93
CA VAL A 266 8.54 -9.89 6.24
C VAL A 266 7.44 -10.93 6.05
N GLU A 267 6.88 -11.47 7.15
CA GLU A 267 5.96 -12.62 7.09
C GLU A 267 4.61 -12.25 6.45
N ASN A 268 4.02 -11.15 6.90
CA ASN A 268 2.73 -10.68 6.41
C ASN A 268 2.78 -10.32 4.91
N PRO A 269 3.77 -9.55 4.42
CA PRO A 269 3.94 -9.34 2.98
C PRO A 269 4.14 -10.64 2.21
N ALA A 270 4.92 -11.59 2.74
CA ALA A 270 5.12 -12.88 2.08
C ALA A 270 3.82 -13.63 1.92
N ARG A 271 3.00 -13.69 2.97
CA ARG A 271 1.69 -14.36 2.96
C ARG A 271 0.70 -13.69 2.02
N LEU A 272 0.58 -12.34 2.07
CA LEU A 272 -0.44 -11.62 1.30
C LEU A 272 -0.11 -11.55 -0.18
N TYR A 273 1.17 -11.34 -0.52
CA TYR A 273 1.60 -11.13 -1.90
C TYR A 273 2.26 -12.37 -2.53
N GLY A 274 2.35 -13.48 -1.78
CA GLY A 274 2.90 -14.74 -2.29
C GLY A 274 4.40 -14.67 -2.60
N PHE A 275 5.20 -14.07 -1.71
CA PHE A 275 6.65 -14.22 -1.76
C PHE A 275 7.09 -15.53 -1.10
N THR A 276 8.18 -16.10 -1.57
CA THR A 276 8.81 -17.25 -0.90
C THR A 276 9.37 -16.84 0.45
N THR A 277 9.22 -17.68 1.46
CA THR A 277 9.66 -17.39 2.84
C THR A 277 11.06 -17.89 3.15
N THR A 278 11.67 -18.66 2.24
CA THR A 278 13.02 -19.21 2.40
C THR A 278 14.05 -18.36 1.67
N ASP A 279 15.13 -18.00 2.37
CA ASP A 279 16.40 -17.66 1.74
C ASP A 279 16.88 -18.93 0.99
N GLN A 280 16.87 -18.91 -0.35
CA GLN A 280 17.59 -19.90 -1.14
C GLN A 280 19.01 -19.39 -1.40
#